data_e2b4779c3ac6e520a48a191f85aa448d
#
_entry.id   e2b4779c3ac6e520a48a191f85aa448d
#
_cell.length_a   1.000
_cell.length_b   1.000
_cell.length_c   1.000
_cell.angle_alpha   90.00
_cell.angle_beta   90.00
_cell.angle_gamma   90.00
#
_symmetry.space_group_name_H-M   'P 1'
#
loop_
_entity.id
_entity.type
_entity.pdbx_description
1 polymer ?
#
loop_
_entity_poly.entity_id
_entity_poly.type
_entity_poly.pdbx_seq_one_letter_code
_entity_poly.pdbx_strand_id
1 'polypeptide(L)'
;MLKNVNRLILSICLVIVSACTTNDLEPTLANRITMVTSGDVSLVSKTYAWHQTMFSVHTKNTQDEEPLRELLRQSVNKVMAAKGYQQVAYTDSPQMLIGFGMALESEMSDTEILAKAGLVPGLSTHGVDKKLEKGSVLIAFFNPLVKEPYWRVLAQGFTEHNKSVDKRAAGFDALSKMMLSAIPSS
;
A
#
# COMPACT_ATOMS: atom_id res chain seq x y z
N MET A 1 27.01 -59.98 -21.58
CA MET A 1 27.14 -58.93 -20.54
C MET A 1 26.69 -57.53 -21.00
N LEU A 2 26.76 -57.17 -22.24
CA LEU A 2 26.39 -55.82 -22.74
C LEU A 2 24.85 -55.50 -22.71
N LYS A 3 23.99 -56.53 -22.82
CA LYS A 3 22.52 -56.33 -22.85
C LYS A 3 21.89 -55.89 -21.49
N ASN A 4 22.54 -56.20 -20.38
CA ASN A 4 22.03 -55.85 -19.06
C ASN A 4 22.45 -54.42 -18.64
N VAL A 5 23.58 -53.92 -19.18
CA VAL A 5 24.05 -52.56 -18.93
C VAL A 5 23.15 -51.53 -19.58
N ASN A 6 22.67 -51.81 -20.80
CA ASN A 6 21.78 -50.91 -21.56
C ASN A 6 20.38 -50.78 -20.91
N ARG A 7 19.90 -51.85 -20.24
CA ARG A 7 18.63 -51.81 -19.50
C ARG A 7 18.74 -51.04 -18.18
N LEU A 8 19.89 -51.05 -17.54
CA LEU A 8 20.13 -50.32 -16.31
C LEU A 8 20.26 -48.79 -16.59
N ILE A 9 20.89 -48.41 -17.69
CA ILE A 9 21.05 -47.01 -18.11
C ILE A 9 19.69 -46.44 -18.52
N LEU A 10 18.84 -47.21 -19.21
CA LEU A 10 17.49 -46.76 -19.62
C LEU A 10 16.55 -46.57 -18.42
N SER A 11 16.76 -47.33 -17.33
CA SER A 11 15.94 -47.23 -16.10
C SER A 11 16.34 -46.03 -15.27
N ILE A 12 17.60 -45.56 -15.31
CA ILE A 12 18.12 -44.39 -14.56
C ILE A 12 17.69 -43.09 -15.23
N CYS A 13 17.54 -43.03 -16.56
CA CYS A 13 17.10 -41.82 -17.27
C CYS A 13 15.62 -41.48 -17.05
N LEU A 14 14.79 -42.41 -16.54
CA LEU A 14 13.34 -42.20 -16.38
C LEU A 14 12.97 -41.52 -15.01
N VAL A 15 13.91 -41.34 -14.09
CA VAL A 15 13.68 -40.83 -12.72
C VAL A 15 13.97 -39.35 -12.57
N ILE A 16 14.50 -38.67 -13.61
CA ILE A 16 14.96 -37.26 -13.48
C ILE A 16 13.92 -36.22 -13.96
N VAL A 17 12.70 -36.63 -14.35
CA VAL A 17 11.70 -35.71 -14.94
C VAL A 17 10.61 -35.24 -13.95
N SER A 18 10.74 -35.52 -12.66
CA SER A 18 9.67 -35.24 -11.67
C SER A 18 10.06 -34.22 -10.61
N ALA A 19 10.82 -33.17 -10.95
CA ALA A 19 11.14 -32.13 -9.97
C ALA A 19 11.10 -30.72 -10.60
N CYS A 20 9.98 -30.38 -11.23
CA CYS A 20 9.58 -29.00 -11.45
C CYS A 20 8.09 -28.89 -11.10
N THR A 21 7.76 -29.06 -9.83
CA THR A 21 6.56 -28.42 -9.30
C THR A 21 6.97 -27.00 -8.98
N THR A 22 6.84 -26.09 -9.97
CA THR A 22 6.67 -24.68 -9.67
C THR A 22 5.40 -24.60 -8.84
N ASN A 23 5.55 -24.43 -7.52
CA ASN A 23 4.48 -23.85 -6.72
C ASN A 23 4.33 -22.40 -7.20
N ASP A 24 3.68 -22.22 -8.34
CA ASP A 24 3.01 -20.98 -8.67
C ASP A 24 1.92 -20.82 -7.61
N LEU A 25 2.30 -20.18 -6.49
CA LEU A 25 1.35 -19.59 -5.59
C LEU A 25 0.62 -18.55 -6.46
N GLU A 26 -0.52 -18.95 -7.03
CA GLU A 26 -1.46 -17.97 -7.56
C GLU A 26 -1.58 -16.88 -6.50
N PRO A 27 -1.30 -15.62 -6.83
CA PRO A 27 -1.47 -14.54 -5.86
C PRO A 27 -2.92 -14.63 -5.40
N THR A 28 -3.11 -15.05 -4.16
CA THR A 28 -4.46 -15.18 -3.61
C THR A 28 -5.13 -13.83 -3.81
N LEU A 29 -6.38 -13.82 -4.25
CA LEU A 29 -7.15 -12.58 -4.51
C LEU A 29 -7.04 -11.59 -3.34
N ALA A 30 -6.80 -12.10 -2.14
CA ALA A 30 -6.54 -11.37 -0.91
C ALA A 30 -5.30 -10.43 -0.94
N ASN A 31 -4.31 -10.73 -1.76
CA ASN A 31 -3.04 -9.98 -1.82
C ASN A 31 -3.01 -8.95 -2.96
N ARG A 32 -4.11 -8.78 -3.67
CA ARG A 32 -4.18 -7.78 -4.76
C ARG A 32 -4.17 -6.37 -4.18
N ILE A 33 -3.27 -5.55 -4.73
CA ILE A 33 -3.24 -4.10 -4.48
C ILE A 33 -3.25 -3.41 -5.84
N THR A 34 -4.11 -2.43 -5.99
CA THR A 34 -4.13 -1.52 -7.14
C THR A 34 -3.84 -0.11 -6.66
N MET A 35 -3.09 0.66 -7.46
CA MET A 35 -2.74 2.05 -7.13
C MET A 35 -2.92 2.94 -8.34
N VAL A 36 -3.27 4.20 -8.07
CA VAL A 36 -3.29 5.28 -9.06
C VAL A 36 -2.61 6.50 -8.44
N THR A 37 -1.82 7.19 -9.25
CA THR A 37 -1.14 8.43 -8.87
C THR A 37 -1.57 9.58 -9.77
N SER A 38 -1.52 10.79 -9.25
CA SER A 38 -1.79 12.02 -10.00
C SER A 38 -0.94 13.17 -9.47
N GLY A 39 -0.43 14.00 -10.34
CA GLY A 39 0.35 15.17 -9.97
C GLY A 39 1.84 15.02 -10.26
N ASP A 40 2.64 15.97 -9.76
CA ASP A 40 4.06 16.13 -10.09
C ASP A 40 4.95 15.86 -8.88
N VAL A 41 5.74 14.79 -8.94
CA VAL A 41 6.72 14.42 -7.89
C VAL A 41 7.97 15.33 -7.88
N SER A 42 8.23 16.10 -8.92
CA SER A 42 9.37 17.02 -8.98
C SER A 42 9.24 18.19 -8.00
N LEU A 43 8.02 18.45 -7.50
CA LEU A 43 7.72 19.51 -6.53
C LEU A 43 7.96 19.09 -5.08
N VAL A 44 8.38 17.84 -4.83
CA VAL A 44 8.63 17.34 -3.47
C VAL A 44 9.84 18.04 -2.85
N SER A 45 9.68 18.57 -1.64
CA SER A 45 10.66 19.40 -0.94
C SER A 45 11.25 18.67 0.27
N LYS A 46 12.44 19.11 0.73
CA LYS A 46 13.24 18.38 1.73
C LYS A 46 12.62 18.29 3.13
N THR A 47 11.87 19.33 3.55
CA THR A 47 11.24 19.35 4.87
C THR A 47 9.73 19.25 4.76
N TYR A 48 9.13 18.45 5.65
CA TYR A 48 7.68 18.30 5.67
C TYR A 48 7.12 18.35 7.09
N ALA A 49 5.86 18.74 7.18
CA ALA A 49 5.02 18.55 8.35
C ALA A 49 3.73 17.83 7.96
N TRP A 50 3.04 17.28 8.96
CA TRP A 50 1.72 16.75 8.74
C TRP A 50 0.70 17.85 8.54
N HIS A 51 -0.19 17.67 7.56
CA HIS A 51 -1.30 18.60 7.33
C HIS A 51 -2.23 18.59 8.55
N GLN A 52 -2.71 19.76 9.00
CA GLN A 52 -3.45 19.85 10.27
C GLN A 52 -4.86 19.25 10.22
N THR A 53 -5.50 19.25 9.06
CA THR A 53 -6.92 18.85 8.90
C THR A 53 -7.16 17.70 7.91
N MET A 54 -6.14 17.30 7.14
CA MET A 54 -6.28 16.22 6.13
C MET A 54 -5.88 14.88 6.72
N PHE A 55 -6.67 14.43 7.72
CA PHE A 55 -6.54 13.13 8.36
C PHE A 55 -7.93 12.54 8.56
N SER A 56 -8.43 11.83 7.59
CA SER A 56 -9.72 11.14 7.73
C SER A 56 -9.52 9.64 7.76
N VAL A 57 -10.16 9.00 8.72
CA VAL A 57 -10.23 7.54 8.82
C VAL A 57 -11.69 7.16 8.92
N HIS A 58 -12.17 6.36 7.98
CA HIS A 58 -13.56 5.90 7.92
C HIS A 58 -13.55 4.39 8.13
N THR A 59 -13.84 3.96 9.37
CA THR A 59 -13.90 2.57 9.80
C THR A 59 -15.20 2.33 10.58
N LYS A 60 -15.65 1.08 10.66
CA LYS A 60 -16.85 0.70 11.44
C LYS A 60 -16.72 0.98 12.93
N ASN A 61 -15.49 0.92 13.44
CA ASN A 61 -15.21 1.13 14.86
C ASN A 61 -14.35 2.39 15.03
N THR A 62 -14.94 3.44 15.56
CA THR A 62 -14.25 4.71 15.80
C THR A 62 -13.06 4.59 16.77
N GLN A 63 -13.05 3.57 17.64
CA GLN A 63 -11.91 3.30 18.53
C GLN A 63 -10.64 2.88 17.76
N ASP A 64 -10.78 2.38 16.53
CA ASP A 64 -9.66 1.99 15.68
C ASP A 64 -9.08 3.17 14.90
N GLU A 65 -9.76 4.31 14.82
CA GLU A 65 -9.34 5.45 13.98
C GLU A 65 -7.96 5.99 14.38
N GLU A 66 -7.75 6.31 15.65
CA GLU A 66 -6.48 6.88 16.10
C GLU A 66 -5.31 5.88 16.01
N PRO A 67 -5.46 4.61 16.44
CA PRO A 67 -4.42 3.59 16.21
C PRO A 67 -4.06 3.42 14.73
N LEU A 68 -5.03 3.37 13.81
CA LEU A 68 -4.77 3.25 12.37
C LEU A 68 -4.06 4.49 11.81
N ARG A 69 -4.49 5.68 12.23
CA ARG A 69 -3.87 6.95 11.87
C ARG A 69 -2.40 6.97 12.25
N GLU A 70 -2.09 6.58 13.49
CA GLU A 70 -0.72 6.58 13.98
C GLU A 70 0.15 5.54 13.28
N LEU A 71 -0.35 4.33 13.02
CA LEU A 71 0.37 3.31 12.25
C LEU A 71 0.74 3.79 10.85
N LEU A 72 -0.19 4.43 10.13
CA LEU A 72 0.10 4.96 8.81
C LEU A 72 1.12 6.10 8.87
N ARG A 73 0.98 7.02 9.85
CA ARG A 73 1.94 8.12 10.04
C ARG A 73 3.35 7.60 10.29
N GLN A 74 3.51 6.62 11.18
CA GLN A 74 4.81 6.00 11.47
C GLN A 74 5.41 5.34 10.23
N SER A 75 4.60 4.63 9.45
CA SER A 75 5.06 3.96 8.23
C SER A 75 5.48 4.95 7.15
N VAL A 76 4.72 6.02 6.94
CA VAL A 76 5.09 7.10 6.01
C VAL A 76 6.37 7.80 6.48
N ASN A 77 6.48 8.14 7.78
CA ASN A 77 7.67 8.77 8.34
C ASN A 77 8.92 7.91 8.12
N LYS A 78 8.85 6.58 8.31
CA LYS A 78 9.97 5.66 8.03
C LYS A 78 10.42 5.74 6.58
N VAL A 79 9.47 5.74 5.63
CA VAL A 79 9.80 5.82 4.21
C VAL A 79 10.40 7.16 3.85
N MET A 80 9.82 8.26 4.32
CA MET A 80 10.31 9.61 4.06
C MET A 80 11.71 9.82 4.64
N ALA A 81 11.95 9.39 5.88
CA ALA A 81 13.29 9.44 6.51
C ALA A 81 14.32 8.61 5.75
N ALA A 82 13.96 7.39 5.31
CA ALA A 82 14.83 6.53 4.50
C ALA A 82 15.20 7.14 3.14
N LYS A 83 14.35 8.03 2.62
CA LYS A 83 14.60 8.80 1.38
C LYS A 83 15.32 10.13 1.62
N GLY A 84 15.66 10.48 2.88
CA GLY A 84 16.41 11.69 3.23
C GLY A 84 15.54 12.92 3.53
N TYR A 85 14.21 12.77 3.59
CA TYR A 85 13.31 13.86 3.97
C TYR A 85 13.25 14.04 5.47
N GLN A 86 13.13 15.29 5.93
CA GLN A 86 13.10 15.65 7.35
C GLN A 86 11.70 16.09 7.75
N GLN A 87 11.13 15.43 8.76
CA GLN A 87 9.94 15.93 9.42
C GLN A 87 10.30 17.09 10.36
N VAL A 88 9.54 18.17 10.28
CA VAL A 88 9.65 19.35 11.15
C VAL A 88 8.30 19.67 11.80
N ALA A 89 8.28 20.51 12.81
CA ALA A 89 7.01 21.00 13.36
C ALA A 89 6.29 21.89 12.33
N TYR A 90 4.97 21.95 12.41
CA TYR A 90 4.18 22.82 11.52
C TYR A 90 4.57 24.29 11.66
N THR A 91 4.98 24.71 12.85
CA THR A 91 5.45 26.06 13.19
C THR A 91 6.81 26.40 12.60
N ASP A 92 7.57 25.42 12.16
CA ASP A 92 8.94 25.58 11.66
C ASP A 92 8.99 25.83 10.14
N SER A 93 7.88 26.32 9.58
CA SER A 93 7.76 26.67 8.15
C SER A 93 8.14 25.52 7.23
N PRO A 94 7.44 24.36 7.30
CA PRO A 94 7.71 23.23 6.44
C PRO A 94 7.55 23.62 4.97
N GLN A 95 8.38 23.05 4.11
CA GLN A 95 8.33 23.29 2.67
C GLN A 95 7.19 22.55 1.99
N MET A 96 6.71 21.43 2.59
CA MET A 96 5.53 20.70 2.13
C MET A 96 4.71 20.16 3.30
N LEU A 97 3.44 19.86 3.04
CA LEU A 97 2.58 19.19 3.98
C LEU A 97 2.17 17.81 3.42
N ILE A 98 2.08 16.83 4.31
CA ILE A 98 1.59 15.48 3.98
C ILE A 98 0.25 15.28 4.67
N GLY A 99 -0.78 14.96 3.89
CA GLY A 99 -2.09 14.53 4.37
C GLY A 99 -2.39 13.11 3.94
N PHE A 100 -3.35 12.47 4.59
CA PHE A 100 -3.83 11.15 4.18
C PHE A 100 -5.31 10.94 4.48
N GLY A 101 -5.90 9.95 3.82
CA GLY A 101 -7.22 9.42 4.09
C GLY A 101 -7.19 7.90 4.09
N MET A 102 -8.01 7.28 4.93
CA MET A 102 -8.26 5.85 4.92
C MET A 102 -9.77 5.60 4.98
N ALA A 103 -10.24 4.60 4.25
CA ALA A 103 -11.63 4.19 4.28
C ALA A 103 -11.78 2.69 4.02
N LEU A 104 -12.73 2.07 4.72
CA LEU A 104 -13.28 0.77 4.34
C LEU A 104 -14.42 0.97 3.33
N GLU A 105 -14.64 0.02 2.43
CA GLU A 105 -15.69 0.10 1.41
C GLU A 105 -17.09 0.20 2.02
N SER A 106 -17.31 -0.42 3.19
CA SER A 106 -18.57 -0.30 3.93
C SER A 106 -18.86 1.11 4.45
N GLU A 107 -17.84 1.95 4.62
CA GLU A 107 -17.93 3.31 5.16
C GLU A 107 -17.80 4.39 4.09
N MET A 108 -17.17 4.06 2.95
CA MET A 108 -17.01 4.98 1.83
C MET A 108 -16.87 4.21 0.51
N SER A 109 -17.81 4.41 -0.39
CA SER A 109 -17.81 3.81 -1.72
C SER A 109 -16.74 4.41 -2.65
N ASP A 110 -16.40 3.70 -3.72
CA ASP A 110 -15.48 4.20 -4.77
C ASP A 110 -15.98 5.51 -5.40
N THR A 111 -17.29 5.69 -5.55
CA THR A 111 -17.89 6.94 -6.06
C THR A 111 -17.62 8.12 -5.13
N GLU A 112 -17.77 7.91 -3.82
CA GLU A 112 -17.49 8.95 -2.81
C GLU A 112 -15.99 9.26 -2.72
N ILE A 113 -15.14 8.22 -2.80
CA ILE A 113 -13.67 8.39 -2.85
C ILE A 113 -13.30 9.20 -4.08
N LEU A 114 -13.83 8.87 -5.27
CA LEU A 114 -13.59 9.62 -6.50
C LEU A 114 -14.00 11.07 -6.36
N ALA A 115 -15.17 11.34 -5.80
CA ALA A 115 -15.68 12.70 -5.60
C ALA A 115 -14.80 13.53 -4.65
N LYS A 116 -14.25 12.91 -3.59
CA LYS A 116 -13.42 13.60 -2.58
C LYS A 116 -11.95 13.68 -2.96
N ALA A 117 -11.38 12.59 -3.47
CA ALA A 117 -9.96 12.48 -3.78
C ALA A 117 -9.63 12.78 -5.25
N GLY A 118 -10.62 12.80 -6.13
CA GLY A 118 -10.44 13.03 -7.57
C GLY A 118 -9.76 11.87 -8.31
N LEU A 119 -9.58 10.72 -7.67
CA LEU A 119 -9.00 9.49 -8.24
C LEU A 119 -9.45 8.26 -7.46
N VAL A 120 -9.55 7.13 -8.14
CA VAL A 120 -9.85 5.83 -7.55
C VAL A 120 -9.30 4.71 -8.46
N PRO A 121 -8.58 3.70 -7.92
CA PRO A 121 -8.05 2.60 -8.73
C PRO A 121 -9.11 1.64 -9.26
N GLY A 122 -10.27 1.52 -8.58
CA GLY A 122 -11.36 0.64 -8.98
C GLY A 122 -11.06 -0.84 -8.76
N LEU A 123 -10.48 -1.22 -7.62
CA LEU A 123 -10.22 -2.62 -7.29
C LEU A 123 -11.52 -3.42 -7.22
N SER A 124 -11.65 -4.46 -8.06
CA SER A 124 -12.83 -5.33 -8.09
C SER A 124 -12.86 -6.24 -6.87
N THR A 125 -14.03 -6.36 -6.24
CA THR A 125 -14.33 -7.28 -5.13
C THR A 125 -14.86 -8.64 -5.61
N HIS A 126 -15.05 -8.82 -6.93
CA HIS A 126 -15.57 -10.08 -7.48
C HIS A 126 -14.66 -11.27 -7.15
N GLY A 127 -15.24 -12.33 -6.61
CA GLY A 127 -14.52 -13.57 -6.25
C GLY A 127 -13.68 -13.48 -4.97
N VAL A 128 -13.76 -12.38 -4.22
CA VAL A 128 -13.04 -12.20 -2.95
C VAL A 128 -13.80 -12.85 -1.80
N ASP A 129 -13.09 -13.46 -0.85
CA ASP A 129 -13.66 -14.04 0.36
C ASP A 129 -14.41 -12.97 1.16
N LYS A 130 -15.61 -13.28 1.64
CA LYS A 130 -16.46 -12.38 2.45
C LYS A 130 -15.84 -11.99 3.81
N LYS A 131 -14.78 -12.69 4.24
CA LYS A 131 -13.99 -12.31 5.45
C LYS A 131 -13.09 -11.10 5.20
N LEU A 132 -12.87 -10.76 3.94
CA LEU A 132 -12.05 -9.64 3.52
C LEU A 132 -12.94 -8.47 3.11
N GLU A 133 -12.46 -7.28 3.39
CA GLU A 133 -13.08 -6.03 3.00
C GLU A 133 -12.09 -5.19 2.21
N LYS A 134 -12.55 -4.50 1.19
CA LYS A 134 -11.72 -3.56 0.44
C LYS A 134 -11.45 -2.33 1.31
N GLY A 135 -10.17 -2.00 1.45
CA GLY A 135 -9.71 -0.77 2.09
C GLY A 135 -9.02 0.14 1.08
N SER A 136 -9.16 1.43 1.28
CA SER A 136 -8.54 2.47 0.47
C SER A 136 -7.65 3.34 1.34
N VAL A 137 -6.44 3.68 0.85
CA VAL A 137 -5.50 4.60 1.50
C VAL A 137 -5.07 5.66 0.49
N LEU A 138 -5.26 6.92 0.85
CA LEU A 138 -4.79 8.08 0.11
C LEU A 138 -3.61 8.70 0.86
N ILE A 139 -2.55 9.06 0.14
CA ILE A 139 -1.49 9.98 0.61
C ILE A 139 -1.44 11.14 -0.38
N ALA A 140 -1.37 12.36 0.14
CA ALA A 140 -1.36 13.57 -0.67
C ALA A 140 -0.32 14.57 -0.15
N PHE A 141 0.38 15.23 -1.08
CA PHE A 141 1.40 16.23 -0.78
C PHE A 141 0.91 17.61 -1.24
N PHE A 142 1.10 18.59 -0.37
CA PHE A 142 0.60 19.95 -0.56
C PHE A 142 1.73 20.97 -0.44
N ASN A 143 1.62 22.03 -1.21
CA ASN A 143 2.29 23.28 -0.89
C ASN A 143 1.58 23.90 0.32
N PRO A 144 2.30 24.36 1.37
CA PRO A 144 1.68 24.97 2.56
C PRO A 144 0.74 26.16 2.27
N LEU A 145 0.88 26.81 1.12
CA LEU A 145 0.11 27.98 0.72
C LEU A 145 -1.07 27.63 -0.21
N VAL A 146 -1.24 26.36 -0.60
CA VAL A 146 -2.23 25.93 -1.61
C VAL A 146 -3.08 24.80 -1.03
N LYS A 147 -4.40 24.91 -1.21
CA LYS A 147 -5.34 23.92 -0.68
C LYS A 147 -5.31 22.59 -1.45
N GLU A 148 -5.10 22.65 -2.77
CA GLU A 148 -5.09 21.48 -3.62
C GLU A 148 -3.74 20.76 -3.53
N PRO A 149 -3.74 19.40 -3.48
CA PRO A 149 -2.50 18.65 -3.51
C PRO A 149 -1.82 18.76 -4.88
N TYR A 150 -0.52 18.97 -4.88
CA TYR A 150 0.27 18.92 -6.10
C TYR A 150 0.64 17.49 -6.52
N TRP A 151 0.60 16.54 -5.59
CA TRP A 151 0.77 15.12 -5.85
C TRP A 151 -0.08 14.29 -4.88
N ARG A 152 -0.59 13.18 -5.38
CA ARG A 152 -1.37 12.25 -4.58
C ARG A 152 -1.27 10.83 -5.13
N VAL A 153 -1.38 9.86 -4.25
CA VAL A 153 -1.47 8.44 -4.58
C VAL A 153 -2.58 7.81 -3.77
N LEU A 154 -3.41 7.02 -4.42
CA LEU A 154 -4.44 6.21 -3.77
C LEU A 154 -4.21 4.75 -4.08
N ALA A 155 -4.17 3.93 -3.05
CA ALA A 155 -4.07 2.49 -3.12
C ALA A 155 -5.35 1.84 -2.60
N GLN A 156 -5.77 0.75 -3.24
CA GLN A 156 -6.83 -0.13 -2.77
C GLN A 156 -6.30 -1.55 -2.63
N GLY A 157 -6.68 -2.21 -1.54
CA GLY A 157 -6.31 -3.59 -1.24
C GLY A 157 -7.36 -4.24 -0.34
N PHE A 158 -7.13 -5.49 0.05
CA PHE A 158 -8.02 -6.22 0.94
C PHE A 158 -7.44 -6.33 2.35
N THR A 159 -8.30 -6.23 3.35
CA THR A 159 -7.95 -6.38 4.77
C THR A 159 -8.93 -7.30 5.47
N GLU A 160 -8.45 -8.07 6.44
CA GLU A 160 -9.28 -8.85 7.35
C GLU A 160 -9.84 -7.95 8.45
N HIS A 161 -11.10 -8.15 8.84
CA HIS A 161 -11.74 -7.38 9.90
C HIS A 161 -11.02 -7.50 11.25
N ASN A 162 -10.47 -8.69 11.58
CA ASN A 162 -9.86 -9.00 12.88
C ASN A 162 -8.32 -9.11 12.81
N LYS A 163 -7.67 -8.34 11.95
CA LYS A 163 -6.22 -8.36 11.82
C LYS A 163 -5.54 -7.78 13.07
N SER A 164 -4.54 -8.49 13.63
CA SER A 164 -3.78 -8.00 14.79
C SER A 164 -3.02 -6.70 14.49
N VAL A 165 -2.75 -5.90 15.53
CA VAL A 165 -2.02 -4.62 15.41
C VAL A 165 -0.67 -4.81 14.71
N ASP A 166 0.13 -5.84 15.09
CA ASP A 166 1.43 -6.11 14.46
C ASP A 166 1.32 -6.42 12.96
N LYS A 167 0.32 -7.22 12.57
CA LYS A 167 0.06 -7.50 11.15
C LYS A 167 -0.41 -6.26 10.40
N ARG A 168 -1.16 -5.36 11.05
CA ARG A 168 -1.56 -4.06 10.47
C ARG A 168 -0.34 -3.17 10.26
N ALA A 169 0.57 -3.07 11.24
CA ALA A 169 1.79 -2.28 11.15
C ALA A 169 2.67 -2.72 9.97
N ALA A 170 2.95 -4.03 9.86
CA ALA A 170 3.70 -4.58 8.73
C ALA A 170 3.03 -4.31 7.37
N GLY A 171 1.68 -4.37 7.33
CA GLY A 171 0.90 -4.03 6.14
C GLY A 171 1.07 -2.56 5.72
N PHE A 172 0.99 -1.64 6.66
CA PHE A 172 1.21 -0.22 6.39
C PHE A 172 2.65 0.09 5.99
N ASP A 173 3.65 -0.57 6.58
CA ASP A 173 5.06 -0.42 6.18
C ASP A 173 5.27 -0.86 4.71
N ALA A 174 4.71 -1.98 4.31
CA ALA A 174 4.78 -2.46 2.93
C ALA A 174 4.01 -1.54 1.96
N LEU A 175 2.80 -1.14 2.34
CA LEU A 175 1.95 -0.26 1.54
C LEU A 175 2.58 1.12 1.34
N SER A 176 3.10 1.75 2.40
CA SER A 176 3.75 3.06 2.32
C SER A 176 4.98 3.03 1.43
N LYS A 177 5.78 1.95 1.47
CA LYS A 177 6.92 1.77 0.55
C LYS A 177 6.47 1.72 -0.92
N MET A 178 5.38 1.01 -1.22
CA MET A 178 4.83 0.96 -2.57
C MET A 178 4.28 2.32 -3.00
N MET A 179 3.44 2.94 -2.16
CA MET A 179 2.78 4.21 -2.49
C MET A 179 3.78 5.34 -2.72
N LEU A 180 4.85 5.38 -1.94
CA LEU A 180 5.88 6.43 -2.02
C LEU A 180 7.09 6.03 -2.89
N SER A 181 6.99 4.94 -3.67
CA SER A 181 8.09 4.46 -4.52
C SER A 181 8.52 5.48 -5.58
N ALA A 182 7.56 6.23 -6.13
CA ALA A 182 7.82 7.27 -7.13
C ALA A 182 8.49 8.54 -6.56
N ILE A 183 8.47 8.75 -5.24
CA ILE A 183 9.12 9.90 -4.61
C ILE A 183 10.64 9.71 -4.70
N PRO A 184 11.40 10.68 -5.25
CA PRO A 184 12.86 10.59 -5.35
C PRO A 184 13.52 10.57 -3.96
N SER A 185 14.77 10.17 -3.87
CA SER A 185 15.59 10.46 -2.68
C SER A 185 15.97 11.95 -2.67
N SER A 186 15.96 12.54 -1.48
CA SER A 186 16.26 13.97 -1.26
C SER A 186 17.77 14.27 -1.34
#